data_738e468931293ddd2e3882ac0a5cd5b6
#
_entry.id   738e468931293ddd2e3882ac0a5cd5b6
#
_cell.length_a   1.000
_cell.length_b   1.000
_cell.length_c   1.000
_cell.angle_alpha   90.00
_cell.angle_beta   90.00
_cell.angle_gamma   90.00
#
_symmetry.space_group_name_H-M   'P 1'
#
loop_
_entity.id
_entity.type
_entity.pdbx_description
1 polymer ?
#
loop_
_entity_poly.entity_id
_entity_poly.type
_entity_poly.pdbx_seq_one_letter_code
_entity_poly.pdbx_strand_id
1 'polypeptide(L)'
;GLKVIMLERGRNIEHVKDYVNATKEPWEFPHRGGRTQQMIKDYPVLKRDYPLNETVLDYWCKDKEHPYTETKRCDWFRGYHVGGRSLMWGRQSYRWNKWDFEANAKEGIAVDWPIRYDDLAPWYSYAEKFAGIQGSKDGLDVLPDGDFMPAMELNCAEKEVKKRMEAFYKGTRHLIIGRSANITQPHHDRTNCQYRDRCWRGCPFG
;
A
#
# COMPACT_ATOMS: atom_id res chain seq x y z
N GLY A 1 27.79 1.85 10.27
CA GLY A 1 26.56 1.19 9.82
C GLY A 1 26.63 -0.32 9.99
N LEU A 2 25.47 -0.96 10.06
CA LEU A 2 25.37 -2.43 10.11
C LEU A 2 25.68 -3.02 8.73
N LYS A 3 26.33 -4.19 8.70
CA LYS A 3 26.41 -5.01 7.49
C LYS A 3 25.10 -5.80 7.37
N VAL A 4 24.41 -5.66 6.26
CA VAL A 4 23.12 -6.31 6.02
C VAL A 4 23.22 -7.24 4.83
N ILE A 5 22.65 -8.44 4.95
CA ILE A 5 22.40 -9.35 3.84
C ILE A 5 20.87 -9.50 3.68
N MET A 6 20.40 -9.37 2.46
CA MET A 6 19.00 -9.57 2.12
C MET A 6 18.88 -10.79 1.23
N LEU A 7 18.04 -11.75 1.65
CA LEU A 7 17.77 -12.98 0.90
C LEU A 7 16.38 -12.85 0.26
N GLU A 8 16.30 -13.09 -1.05
CA GLU A 8 15.06 -13.12 -1.81
C GLU A 8 14.96 -14.43 -2.59
N ARG A 9 13.81 -15.08 -2.54
CA ARG A 9 13.58 -16.36 -3.25
C ARG A 9 13.01 -16.17 -4.65
N GLY A 10 12.44 -14.99 -4.93
CA GLY A 10 11.77 -14.68 -6.19
C GLY A 10 12.70 -14.08 -7.23
N ARG A 11 12.16 -13.92 -8.44
CA ARG A 11 12.88 -13.32 -9.55
C ARG A 11 13.05 -11.81 -9.38
N ASN A 12 14.04 -11.24 -10.03
CA ASN A 12 14.12 -9.79 -10.20
C ASN A 12 13.02 -9.32 -11.17
N ILE A 13 12.45 -8.14 -10.89
CA ILE A 13 11.48 -7.47 -11.75
C ILE A 13 12.18 -6.23 -12.34
N GLU A 14 12.37 -6.23 -13.64
CA GLU A 14 12.94 -5.10 -14.36
C GLU A 14 11.85 -4.08 -14.69
N HIS A 15 12.05 -2.84 -14.27
CA HIS A 15 11.10 -1.75 -14.50
C HIS A 15 10.74 -1.64 -15.98
N VAL A 16 9.49 -1.44 -16.29
CA VAL A 16 8.88 -1.40 -17.63
C VAL A 16 8.90 -2.74 -18.36
N LYS A 17 10.02 -3.42 -18.45
CA LYS A 17 10.20 -4.66 -19.22
C LYS A 17 9.27 -5.78 -18.74
N ASP A 18 9.22 -5.98 -17.43
CA ASP A 18 8.41 -7.03 -16.80
C ASP A 18 6.98 -6.59 -16.45
N TYR A 19 6.61 -5.36 -16.80
CA TYR A 19 5.27 -4.82 -16.50
C TYR A 19 4.31 -5.09 -17.65
N VAL A 20 4.16 -6.36 -17.99
CA VAL A 20 3.43 -6.86 -19.18
C VAL A 20 1.98 -6.40 -19.32
N ASN A 21 1.38 -5.98 -18.21
CA ASN A 21 -0.01 -5.53 -18.16
C ASN A 21 -0.18 -4.03 -17.85
N ALA A 22 0.91 -3.30 -17.60
CA ALA A 22 0.84 -1.91 -17.12
C ALA A 22 0.15 -0.95 -18.10
N THR A 23 0.32 -1.16 -19.39
CA THR A 23 -0.22 -0.28 -20.43
C THR A 23 -1.54 -0.76 -21.03
N LYS A 24 -1.98 -1.99 -20.70
CA LYS A 24 -3.23 -2.55 -21.23
C LYS A 24 -4.46 -1.84 -20.68
N GLU A 25 -5.42 -1.57 -21.54
CA GLU A 25 -6.73 -1.08 -21.18
C GLU A 25 -7.66 -2.25 -20.78
N PRO A 26 -8.77 -1.99 -20.05
CA PRO A 26 -9.67 -3.05 -19.59
C PRO A 26 -10.20 -3.97 -20.68
N TRP A 27 -10.43 -3.44 -21.88
CA TRP A 27 -10.94 -4.21 -23.03
C TRP A 27 -9.89 -5.08 -23.72
N GLU A 28 -8.59 -4.85 -23.46
CA GLU A 28 -7.49 -5.65 -24.01
C GLU A 28 -7.24 -6.95 -23.21
N PHE A 29 -7.88 -7.08 -22.05
CA PHE A 29 -7.81 -8.30 -21.26
C PHE A 29 -8.87 -9.31 -21.73
N PRO A 30 -8.51 -10.61 -21.90
CA PRO A 30 -9.44 -11.65 -22.35
C PRO A 30 -10.74 -11.73 -21.58
N HIS A 31 -10.68 -11.44 -20.29
CA HIS A 31 -11.84 -11.47 -19.39
C HIS A 31 -12.19 -10.09 -18.79
N ARG A 32 -11.69 -9.01 -19.41
CA ARG A 32 -11.92 -7.62 -18.97
C ARG A 32 -11.65 -7.37 -17.48
N GLY A 33 -10.60 -8.00 -16.93
CA GLY A 33 -10.28 -7.95 -15.51
C GLY A 33 -11.09 -8.92 -14.64
N GLY A 34 -11.94 -9.75 -15.24
CA GLY A 34 -12.75 -10.73 -14.53
C GLY A 34 -11.97 -11.92 -13.98
N ARG A 35 -12.66 -12.74 -13.19
CA ARG A 35 -12.13 -13.97 -12.60
C ARG A 35 -12.64 -15.18 -13.36
N THR A 36 -11.75 -16.09 -13.72
CA THR A 36 -12.13 -17.37 -14.32
C THR A 36 -12.20 -18.48 -13.27
N GLN A 37 -12.90 -19.57 -13.60
CA GLN A 37 -12.92 -20.77 -12.73
C GLN A 37 -11.52 -21.37 -12.58
N GLN A 38 -10.67 -21.26 -13.60
CA GLN A 38 -9.30 -21.74 -13.53
C GLN A 38 -8.47 -20.91 -12.56
N MET A 39 -8.58 -19.56 -12.58
CA MET A 39 -7.93 -18.69 -11.62
C MET A 39 -8.33 -19.04 -10.18
N ILE A 40 -9.62 -19.28 -9.94
CA ILE A 40 -10.13 -19.65 -8.61
C ILE A 40 -9.51 -20.97 -8.11
N LYS A 41 -9.30 -21.93 -9.02
CA LYS A 41 -8.69 -23.23 -8.70
C LYS A 41 -7.18 -23.11 -8.45
N ASP A 42 -6.48 -22.25 -9.19
CA ASP A 42 -5.03 -22.10 -9.10
C ASP A 42 -4.62 -21.20 -7.92
N TYR A 43 -5.52 -20.32 -7.46
CA TYR A 43 -5.29 -19.38 -6.38
C TYR A 43 -6.35 -19.54 -5.26
N PRO A 44 -6.43 -20.69 -4.59
CA PRO A 44 -7.49 -20.97 -3.60
C PRO A 44 -7.45 -20.08 -2.36
N VAL A 45 -6.31 -19.47 -2.03
CA VAL A 45 -6.17 -18.47 -0.96
C VAL A 45 -6.50 -17.09 -1.49
N LEU A 46 -5.84 -16.65 -2.54
CA LEU A 46 -6.01 -15.33 -3.12
C LEU A 46 -7.45 -15.07 -3.62
N LYS A 47 -8.22 -16.11 -3.98
CA LYS A 47 -9.63 -15.95 -4.38
C LYS A 47 -10.51 -15.28 -3.33
N ARG A 48 -10.07 -15.25 -2.07
CA ARG A 48 -10.78 -14.63 -0.94
C ARG A 48 -10.52 -13.13 -0.87
N ASP A 49 -9.58 -12.62 -1.66
CA ASP A 49 -9.23 -11.21 -1.70
C ASP A 49 -9.60 -10.58 -3.06
N TYR A 50 -9.79 -9.27 -3.07
CA TYR A 50 -10.20 -8.51 -4.25
C TYR A 50 -9.16 -8.48 -5.39
N PRO A 51 -7.83 -8.57 -5.13
CA PRO A 51 -6.82 -8.48 -6.19
C PRO A 51 -6.73 -9.73 -7.07
N LEU A 52 -7.50 -10.80 -6.83
CA LEU A 52 -7.56 -11.90 -7.76
C LEU A 52 -8.29 -11.48 -9.04
N ASN A 53 -7.54 -10.97 -9.99
CA ASN A 53 -8.00 -10.66 -11.34
C ASN A 53 -6.84 -10.76 -12.33
N GLU A 54 -7.13 -10.90 -13.61
CA GLU A 54 -6.11 -11.15 -14.64
C GLU A 54 -5.09 -10.00 -14.82
N THR A 55 -5.40 -8.79 -14.33
CA THR A 55 -4.53 -7.63 -14.54
C THR A 55 -3.27 -7.64 -13.70
N VAL A 56 -3.27 -8.38 -12.59
CA VAL A 56 -2.19 -8.39 -11.57
C VAL A 56 -1.68 -9.78 -11.20
N LEU A 57 -2.18 -10.84 -11.84
CA LEU A 57 -1.82 -12.22 -11.49
C LEU A 57 -0.32 -12.50 -11.59
N ASP A 58 0.40 -11.83 -12.48
CA ASP A 58 1.83 -12.06 -12.71
C ASP A 58 2.70 -11.75 -11.48
N TYR A 59 2.17 -11.00 -10.53
CA TYR A 59 2.86 -10.64 -9.29
C TYR A 59 2.48 -11.52 -8.11
N TRP A 60 1.34 -12.23 -8.16
CA TRP A 60 0.88 -13.07 -7.07
C TRP A 60 1.44 -14.49 -7.15
N CYS A 61 1.80 -15.00 -6.00
CA CYS A 61 2.19 -16.39 -5.86
C CYS A 61 1.00 -17.31 -6.16
N LYS A 62 1.19 -18.25 -7.07
CA LYS A 62 0.20 -19.27 -7.39
C LYS A 62 0.17 -20.32 -6.28
N ASP A 63 -0.86 -20.30 -5.46
CA ASP A 63 -0.96 -21.13 -4.25
C ASP A 63 -0.81 -22.63 -4.54
N LYS A 64 -1.32 -23.08 -5.70
CA LYS A 64 -1.24 -24.48 -6.12
C LYS A 64 0.20 -24.96 -6.35
N GLU A 65 1.08 -24.07 -6.82
CA GLU A 65 2.50 -24.37 -7.06
C GLU A 65 3.36 -24.19 -5.80
N HIS A 66 2.85 -23.42 -4.84
CA HIS A 66 3.54 -23.09 -3.60
C HIS A 66 2.62 -23.28 -2.39
N PRO A 67 2.19 -24.51 -2.09
CA PRO A 67 1.32 -24.77 -0.95
C PRO A 67 2.03 -24.46 0.37
N TYR A 68 1.26 -24.16 1.39
CA TYR A 68 1.73 -24.04 2.77
C TYR A 68 0.81 -24.80 3.73
N THR A 69 1.33 -25.14 4.90
CA THR A 69 0.55 -25.86 5.91
C THR A 69 0.02 -24.89 6.95
N GLU A 70 -1.29 -24.93 7.20
CA GLU A 70 -1.95 -24.15 8.23
C GLU A 70 -2.17 -25.02 9.48
N THR A 71 -1.75 -24.56 10.65
CA THR A 71 -2.18 -25.12 11.94
C THR A 71 -3.44 -24.46 12.47
N LYS A 72 -3.60 -23.17 12.14
CA LYS A 72 -4.81 -22.37 12.25
C LYS A 72 -5.01 -21.65 10.94
N ARG A 73 -6.26 -21.41 10.56
CA ARG A 73 -6.57 -20.74 9.29
C ARG A 73 -5.82 -19.42 9.17
N CYS A 74 -5.06 -19.29 8.07
CA CYS A 74 -4.31 -18.10 7.73
C CYS A 74 -4.30 -17.90 6.22
N ASP A 75 -4.84 -16.79 5.75
CA ASP A 75 -4.81 -16.41 4.34
C ASP A 75 -3.48 -15.68 4.03
N TRP A 76 -2.50 -16.44 3.60
CA TRP A 76 -1.16 -15.89 3.32
C TRP A 76 -1.05 -15.42 1.86
N PHE A 77 -1.36 -14.16 1.60
CA PHE A 77 -1.21 -13.52 0.29
C PHE A 77 0.26 -13.17 0.02
N ARG A 78 0.85 -13.76 -1.02
CA ARG A 78 2.30 -13.73 -1.28
C ARG A 78 2.63 -13.30 -2.70
N GLY A 79 3.77 -12.62 -2.84
CA GLY A 79 4.44 -12.40 -4.11
C GLY A 79 5.90 -12.77 -3.98
N TYR A 80 6.45 -13.53 -4.94
CA TYR A 80 7.83 -13.98 -4.95
C TYR A 80 8.64 -13.25 -6.03
N HIS A 81 9.11 -12.05 -5.68
CA HIS A 81 9.97 -11.22 -6.53
C HIS A 81 10.73 -10.20 -5.68
N VAL A 82 11.85 -9.71 -6.19
CA VAL A 82 12.62 -8.63 -5.56
C VAL A 82 11.74 -7.40 -5.43
N GLY A 83 11.71 -6.79 -4.23
CA GLY A 83 10.80 -5.70 -3.88
C GLY A 83 9.50 -6.16 -3.22
N GLY A 84 9.15 -7.45 -3.31
CA GLY A 84 7.99 -8.03 -2.62
C GLY A 84 6.70 -7.30 -2.93
N ARG A 85 5.88 -7.08 -1.92
CA ARG A 85 4.55 -6.48 -2.08
C ARG A 85 4.55 -4.99 -2.43
N SER A 86 5.68 -4.32 -2.37
CA SER A 86 5.79 -2.93 -2.81
C SER A 86 5.54 -2.72 -4.31
N LEU A 87 5.56 -3.80 -5.12
CA LEU A 87 5.20 -3.73 -6.54
C LEU A 87 3.68 -3.79 -6.79
N MET A 88 2.89 -4.23 -5.80
CA MET A 88 1.46 -4.48 -5.96
C MET A 88 0.60 -3.97 -4.79
N TRP A 89 1.14 -3.07 -3.97
CA TRP A 89 0.42 -2.45 -2.86
C TRP A 89 -0.38 -1.22 -3.32
N GLY A 90 -1.37 -0.81 -2.53
CA GLY A 90 -2.17 0.39 -2.79
C GLY A 90 -1.46 1.71 -2.45
N ARG A 91 -0.17 1.68 -2.12
CA ARG A 91 0.68 2.82 -1.77
C ARG A 91 0.25 3.60 -0.51
N GLN A 92 -0.72 3.12 0.22
CA GLN A 92 -1.14 3.73 1.49
C GLN A 92 -0.01 3.64 2.51
N SER A 93 0.33 4.77 3.14
CA SER A 93 1.51 4.90 4.00
C SER A 93 1.17 5.75 5.21
N TYR A 94 0.87 5.10 6.31
CA TYR A 94 0.49 5.74 7.55
C TYR A 94 1.48 5.41 8.66
N ARG A 95 1.69 6.37 9.56
CA ARG A 95 2.38 6.14 10.82
C ARG A 95 1.43 5.43 11.78
N TRP A 96 1.94 4.49 12.54
CA TRP A 96 1.28 4.06 13.74
C TRP A 96 1.30 5.18 14.78
N ASN A 97 0.27 5.29 15.59
CA ASN A 97 0.19 6.28 16.64
C ASN A 97 0.70 5.73 17.99
N LYS A 98 0.68 6.56 19.01
CA LYS A 98 1.13 6.14 20.36
C LYS A 98 0.33 4.97 20.91
N TRP A 99 -0.98 4.92 20.65
CA TRP A 99 -1.83 3.83 21.13
C TRP A 99 -1.51 2.49 20.48
N ASP A 100 -1.14 2.48 19.21
CA ASP A 100 -0.72 1.24 18.52
C ASP A 100 0.50 0.62 19.22
N PHE A 101 1.47 1.43 19.68
CA PHE A 101 2.65 0.96 20.39
C PHE A 101 2.37 0.51 21.83
N GLU A 102 1.34 1.03 22.45
CA GLU A 102 1.02 0.81 23.85
C GLU A 102 -0.15 -0.17 24.07
N ALA A 103 -0.84 -0.57 23.01
CA ALA A 103 -2.07 -1.37 23.07
C ALA A 103 -1.87 -2.67 23.85
N ASN A 104 -0.80 -3.41 23.59
CA ASN A 104 -0.52 -4.67 24.26
C ASN A 104 -0.37 -4.50 25.77
N ALA A 105 0.36 -3.47 26.23
CA ALA A 105 0.53 -3.19 27.64
C ALA A 105 -0.77 -2.74 28.29
N LYS A 106 -1.52 -1.86 27.62
CA LYS A 106 -2.75 -1.28 28.18
C LYS A 106 -3.90 -2.28 28.24
N GLU A 107 -4.00 -3.16 27.25
CA GLU A 107 -5.08 -4.15 27.15
C GLU A 107 -4.71 -5.50 27.77
N GLY A 108 -3.44 -5.73 28.09
CA GLY A 108 -2.95 -6.97 28.71
C GLY A 108 -3.08 -8.23 27.84
N ILE A 109 -3.19 -8.06 26.51
CA ILE A 109 -3.44 -9.16 25.58
C ILE A 109 -2.17 -9.80 25.01
N ALA A 110 -1.06 -9.11 25.07
CA ALA A 110 0.22 -9.58 24.54
C ALA A 110 1.41 -8.91 25.25
N VAL A 111 2.64 -9.32 24.86
CA VAL A 111 3.87 -8.72 25.36
C VAL A 111 3.97 -7.26 24.91
N ASP A 112 4.31 -6.37 25.84
CA ASP A 112 4.56 -4.96 25.54
C ASP A 112 5.76 -4.81 24.60
N TRP A 113 5.67 -3.84 23.70
CA TRP A 113 6.76 -3.52 22.80
C TRP A 113 7.86 -2.74 23.54
N PRO A 114 9.15 -3.04 23.27
CA PRO A 114 10.26 -2.33 23.91
C PRO A 114 10.50 -0.93 23.32
N ILE A 115 9.72 -0.52 22.31
CA ILE A 115 9.83 0.75 21.60
C ILE A 115 8.51 1.52 21.69
N ARG A 116 8.60 2.83 21.54
CA ARG A 116 7.45 3.75 21.53
C ARG A 116 7.43 4.59 20.24
N TYR A 117 6.33 5.28 20.02
CA TYR A 117 6.17 6.15 18.84
C TYR A 117 7.34 7.13 18.68
N ASP A 118 7.75 7.77 19.75
CA ASP A 118 8.78 8.82 19.70
C ASP A 118 10.16 8.26 19.31
N ASP A 119 10.43 6.98 19.57
CA ASP A 119 11.65 6.29 19.12
C ASP A 119 11.67 6.12 17.59
N LEU A 120 10.52 5.95 16.96
CA LEU A 120 10.38 5.73 15.54
C LEU A 120 10.01 6.97 14.72
N ALA A 121 9.53 8.04 15.36
CA ALA A 121 9.09 9.25 14.68
C ALA A 121 10.14 9.84 13.69
N PRO A 122 11.44 9.93 14.05
CA PRO A 122 12.47 10.38 13.10
C PRO A 122 12.65 9.45 11.91
N TRP A 123 12.50 8.14 12.12
CA TRP A 123 12.63 7.13 11.06
C TRP A 123 11.43 7.12 10.12
N TYR A 124 10.23 7.37 10.63
CA TYR A 124 9.06 7.62 9.79
C TYR A 124 9.30 8.83 8.88
N SER A 125 9.78 9.94 9.43
CA SER A 125 10.14 11.14 8.65
C SER A 125 11.18 10.84 7.58
N TYR A 126 12.20 10.06 7.90
CA TYR A 126 13.22 9.65 6.94
C TYR A 126 12.61 8.80 5.80
N ALA A 127 11.82 7.80 6.14
CA ALA A 127 11.18 6.91 5.16
C ALA A 127 10.16 7.64 4.28
N GLU A 128 9.39 8.56 4.84
CA GLU A 128 8.43 9.39 4.11
C GLU A 128 9.13 10.29 3.08
N LYS A 129 10.21 10.95 3.48
CA LYS A 129 11.03 11.75 2.57
C LYS A 129 11.68 10.90 1.48
N PHE A 130 12.22 9.75 1.85
CA PHE A 130 12.87 8.86 0.90
C PHE A 130 11.90 8.28 -0.14
N ALA A 131 10.75 7.79 0.32
CA ALA A 131 9.73 7.20 -0.55
C ALA A 131 8.93 8.23 -1.35
N GLY A 132 8.88 9.48 -0.88
CA GLY A 132 8.04 10.51 -1.47
C GLY A 132 6.56 10.35 -1.11
N ILE A 133 6.28 10.30 0.19
CA ILE A 133 4.90 10.21 0.68
C ILE A 133 4.24 11.58 0.60
N GLN A 134 3.10 11.66 -0.07
CA GLN A 134 2.27 12.86 -0.06
C GLN A 134 1.22 12.80 1.05
N GLY A 135 0.81 13.95 1.55
CA GLY A 135 -0.24 14.06 2.56
C GLY A 135 -0.37 15.45 3.14
N SER A 136 -1.45 15.66 3.87
CA SER A 136 -1.69 16.88 4.65
C SER A 136 -1.30 16.68 6.12
N LYS A 137 -0.96 17.79 6.78
CA LYS A 137 -0.83 17.83 8.24
C LYS A 137 -2.19 18.23 8.80
N ASP A 138 -2.84 17.26 9.40
CA ASP A 138 -4.25 17.39 9.81
C ASP A 138 -4.42 17.57 11.32
N GLY A 139 -3.33 17.45 12.12
CA GLY A 139 -3.34 17.63 13.56
C GLY A 139 -4.19 16.62 14.33
N LEU A 140 -4.31 15.40 13.82
CA LEU A 140 -5.14 14.35 14.41
C LEU A 140 -4.29 13.42 15.29
N ASP A 141 -4.63 13.30 16.58
CA ASP A 141 -3.91 12.41 17.51
C ASP A 141 -3.88 10.95 17.06
N VAL A 142 -4.97 10.49 16.43
CA VAL A 142 -5.08 9.12 15.91
C VAL A 142 -4.27 8.91 14.64
N LEU A 143 -3.83 9.97 13.98
CA LEU A 143 -3.10 9.93 12.73
C LEU A 143 -1.96 10.94 12.75
N PRO A 144 -0.82 10.62 13.37
CA PRO A 144 0.29 11.54 13.56
C PRO A 144 0.74 12.18 12.27
N ASP A 145 1.01 13.48 12.31
CA ASP A 145 1.56 14.20 11.16
C ASP A 145 3.01 13.79 10.87
N GLY A 146 3.37 13.91 9.62
CA GLY A 146 4.69 13.54 9.11
C GLY A 146 5.33 14.60 8.24
N ASP A 147 6.43 14.25 7.59
CA ASP A 147 7.17 15.09 6.66
C ASP A 147 6.79 14.71 5.22
N PHE A 148 5.63 15.19 4.80
CA PHE A 148 5.03 14.83 3.52
C PHE A 148 5.41 15.78 2.38
N MET A 149 5.35 15.26 1.16
CA MET A 149 5.19 16.07 -0.04
C MET A 149 3.83 16.79 -0.02
N PRO A 150 3.66 17.84 -0.83
CA PRO A 150 2.36 18.49 -0.99
C PRO A 150 1.25 17.47 -1.23
N ALA A 151 0.14 17.62 -0.52
CA ALA A 151 -0.99 16.71 -0.65
C ALA A 151 -1.62 16.79 -2.04
N MET A 152 -2.16 15.68 -2.52
CA MET A 152 -3.10 15.68 -3.62
C MET A 152 -4.34 16.51 -3.25
N GLU A 153 -5.04 17.04 -4.24
CA GLU A 153 -6.26 17.78 -3.98
C GLU A 153 -7.50 16.88 -3.98
N LEU A 154 -8.45 17.24 -3.13
CA LEU A 154 -9.80 16.70 -3.20
C LEU A 154 -10.49 17.22 -4.48
N ASN A 155 -11.26 16.38 -5.15
CA ASN A 155 -12.11 16.82 -6.26
C ASN A 155 -13.30 17.66 -5.75
N CYS A 156 -14.10 18.23 -6.68
CA CYS A 156 -15.20 19.11 -6.33
C CYS A 156 -16.28 18.43 -5.46
N ALA A 157 -16.59 17.18 -5.72
CA ALA A 157 -17.57 16.43 -4.92
C ALA A 157 -17.04 16.12 -3.51
N GLU A 158 -15.77 15.71 -3.41
CA GLU A 158 -15.12 15.47 -2.13
C GLU A 158 -15.01 16.74 -1.28
N LYS A 159 -14.69 17.88 -1.88
CA LYS A 159 -14.68 19.19 -1.19
C LYS A 159 -16.05 19.53 -0.60
N GLU A 160 -17.13 19.29 -1.33
CA GLU A 160 -18.49 19.52 -0.83
C GLU A 160 -18.88 18.52 0.27
N VAL A 161 -18.55 17.24 0.12
CA VAL A 161 -18.77 16.22 1.16
C VAL A 161 -18.00 16.57 2.43
N LYS A 162 -16.74 16.98 2.31
CA LYS A 162 -15.92 17.42 3.45
C LYS A 162 -16.60 18.56 4.20
N LYS A 163 -17.00 19.60 3.50
CA LYS A 163 -17.68 20.78 4.07
C LYS A 163 -18.94 20.38 4.85
N ARG A 164 -19.81 19.56 4.25
CA ARG A 164 -21.06 19.10 4.89
C ARG A 164 -20.80 18.22 6.09
N MET A 165 -19.81 17.32 6.01
CA MET A 165 -19.45 16.43 7.09
C MET A 165 -18.89 17.20 8.28
N GLU A 166 -17.98 18.15 8.06
CA GLU A 166 -17.41 18.99 9.11
C GLU A 166 -18.50 19.83 9.82
N ALA A 167 -19.43 20.41 9.06
CA ALA A 167 -20.56 21.15 9.60
C ALA A 167 -21.49 20.24 10.43
N PHE A 168 -21.84 19.07 9.93
CA PHE A 168 -22.76 18.16 10.60
C PHE A 168 -22.16 17.55 11.87
N TYR A 169 -20.92 17.10 11.80
CA TYR A 169 -20.23 16.44 12.92
C TYR A 169 -19.48 17.40 13.84
N LYS A 170 -19.53 18.71 13.59
CA LYS A 170 -18.91 19.75 14.42
C LYS A 170 -17.44 19.45 14.76
N GLY A 171 -16.66 19.00 13.78
CA GLY A 171 -15.24 18.70 13.93
C GLY A 171 -14.90 17.36 14.62
N THR A 172 -15.88 16.49 14.89
CA THR A 172 -15.62 15.15 15.47
C THR A 172 -15.37 14.07 14.42
N ARG A 173 -15.54 14.38 13.13
CA ARG A 173 -15.22 13.51 11.99
C ARG A 173 -14.50 14.33 10.93
N HIS A 174 -13.52 13.71 10.31
CA HIS A 174 -12.65 14.36 9.32
C HIS A 174 -12.61 13.58 8.03
N LEU A 175 -12.68 14.28 6.90
CA LEU A 175 -12.36 13.74 5.59
C LEU A 175 -11.04 14.37 5.15
N ILE A 176 -10.04 13.55 4.99
CA ILE A 176 -8.68 13.98 4.66
C ILE A 176 -8.20 13.32 3.37
N ILE A 177 -7.14 13.86 2.79
CA ILE A 177 -6.41 13.16 1.72
C ILE A 177 -5.64 11.98 2.33
N GLY A 178 -5.82 10.79 1.75
CA GLY A 178 -5.06 9.61 2.14
C GLY A 178 -3.57 9.81 1.90
N ARG A 179 -2.76 9.49 2.91
CA ARG A 179 -1.30 9.54 2.82
C ARG A 179 -0.80 8.37 1.99
N SER A 180 -0.05 8.66 0.96
CA SER A 180 0.35 7.63 0.01
C SER A 180 1.68 7.93 -0.68
N ALA A 181 2.36 6.86 -1.11
CA ALA A 181 3.60 6.94 -1.88
C ALA A 181 3.31 7.34 -3.35
N ASN A 182 2.60 8.45 -3.54
CA ASN A 182 2.33 9.05 -4.84
C ASN A 182 3.10 10.35 -4.91
N ILE A 183 4.13 10.39 -5.74
CA ILE A 183 5.00 11.56 -5.88
C ILE A 183 4.22 12.71 -6.52
N THR A 184 3.98 13.78 -5.77
CA THR A 184 3.20 14.94 -6.25
C THR A 184 4.07 16.04 -6.86
N GLN A 185 5.37 15.94 -6.72
CA GLN A 185 6.37 16.81 -7.34
C GLN A 185 7.62 15.99 -7.66
N PRO A 186 8.51 16.44 -8.59
CA PRO A 186 9.73 15.71 -8.88
C PRO A 186 10.53 15.40 -7.62
N HIS A 187 11.02 14.16 -7.49
CA HIS A 187 11.68 13.67 -6.27
C HIS A 187 12.76 12.64 -6.62
N HIS A 188 13.99 12.91 -6.19
CA HIS A 188 15.16 12.22 -6.71
C HIS A 188 15.10 12.22 -8.25
N ASP A 189 15.50 11.23 -8.94
CA ASP A 189 15.45 11.17 -10.41
C ASP A 189 14.10 10.72 -10.98
N ARG A 190 13.01 10.86 -10.20
CA ARG A 190 11.65 10.47 -10.57
C ARG A 190 10.78 11.68 -10.87
N THR A 191 9.98 11.57 -11.92
CA THR A 191 8.95 12.56 -12.25
C THR A 191 7.73 12.39 -11.34
N ASN A 192 6.89 13.43 -11.25
CA ASN A 192 5.64 13.34 -10.50
C ASN A 192 4.64 12.35 -11.11
N CYS A 193 3.80 11.82 -10.26
CA CYS A 193 2.73 10.89 -10.65
C CYS A 193 1.80 11.53 -11.70
N GLN A 194 1.45 10.76 -12.73
CA GLN A 194 0.53 11.18 -13.78
C GLN A 194 -0.94 10.83 -13.47
N TYR A 195 -1.22 10.35 -12.24
CA TYR A 195 -2.56 10.00 -11.73
C TYR A 195 -3.32 8.99 -12.61
N ARG A 196 -2.61 8.04 -13.19
CA ARG A 196 -3.19 6.91 -13.91
C ARG A 196 -3.43 5.75 -12.95
N ASP A 197 -4.51 5.01 -13.09
CA ASP A 197 -4.95 3.93 -12.21
C ASP A 197 -4.24 2.59 -12.43
N ARG A 198 -2.96 2.61 -12.80
CA ARG A 198 -2.18 1.43 -13.19
C ARG A 198 -1.19 0.96 -12.13
N CYS A 199 -1.29 1.47 -10.91
CA CYS A 199 -0.32 1.23 -9.83
C CYS A 199 -0.09 -0.25 -9.53
N TRP A 200 -1.15 -1.06 -9.55
CA TRP A 200 -1.10 -2.47 -9.19
C TRP A 200 -0.57 -3.38 -10.30
N ARG A 201 -0.50 -2.88 -11.51
CA ARG A 201 0.03 -3.59 -12.68
C ARG A 201 1.51 -3.27 -12.94
N GLY A 202 2.15 -2.60 -12.00
CA GLY A 202 3.45 -1.95 -12.17
C GLY A 202 3.31 -0.58 -12.83
N CYS A 203 3.92 0.45 -12.21
CA CYS A 203 3.88 1.79 -12.78
C CYS A 203 4.97 1.95 -13.84
N PRO A 204 4.67 2.19 -15.13
CA PRO A 204 5.69 2.36 -16.17
C PRO A 204 6.25 3.78 -16.22
N PHE A 205 5.78 4.68 -15.36
CA PHE A 205 6.10 6.12 -15.41
C PHE A 205 7.07 6.58 -14.32
N GLY A 206 7.58 5.70 -13.47
CA GLY A 206 8.55 6.02 -12.43
C GLY A 206 8.16 5.63 -11.02
#